data_3fe85791513bbb8b930b5ccd7910a73c
#
_entry.id   3fe85791513bbb8b930b5ccd7910a73c
#
_cell.length_a   1.000
_cell.length_b   1.000
_cell.length_c   1.000
_cell.angle_alpha   90.00
_cell.angle_beta   90.00
_cell.angle_gamma   90.00
#
_symmetry.space_group_name_H-M   'P 1'
#
loop_
_entity.id
_entity.type
_entity.pdbx_description
1 polymer ?
#
loop_
_entity_poly.entity_id
_entity_poly.type
_entity_poly.pdbx_seq_one_letter_code
_entity_poly.pdbx_strand_id
1 'polypeptide(L)'
;MSRLHLHLVSDSTGETLEMVVKAVLAQFEDTEVDRHFWPMVRSRQHLDRIVPEISAHPGLVLFTLVNEETRARLEDHCRQLGLPAVPALDAVTEALEAQLGQEAHGRPGRQHLMDEAYFRRVDAIHYTIAHDDGVGHENWEEADIVLAGVSRTSKTPTSIYLANRGYKTANIPIVIESPPPDALYKLRNPLVIGLTTAPDRLVQIRRNRLLSLHEDTGTSYADDERVRDEVKFARRMFADNGWPVIDVTRRSIEETAAAAIRLLGQRALQLGEHLRVVVELLLVEEARRL
;
A
#
# COMPACT_ATOMS: atom_id res chain seq x y z
N MET A 1 -18.42 -29.01 -9.41
CA MET A 1 -18.64 -27.57 -9.65
C MET A 1 -17.88 -27.20 -10.92
N SER A 2 -18.47 -26.48 -11.85
CA SER A 2 -17.77 -26.04 -13.07
C SER A 2 -16.76 -24.98 -12.66
N ARG A 3 -15.48 -25.21 -12.97
CA ARG A 3 -14.37 -24.29 -12.73
C ARG A 3 -14.52 -23.11 -13.69
N LEU A 4 -14.55 -21.88 -13.18
CA LEU A 4 -14.66 -20.68 -13.99
C LEU A 4 -13.30 -20.33 -14.59
N HIS A 5 -13.20 -20.22 -15.92
CA HIS A 5 -12.04 -19.62 -16.56
C HIS A 5 -12.19 -18.10 -16.64
N LEU A 6 -11.15 -17.37 -16.24
CA LEU A 6 -11.10 -15.92 -16.29
C LEU A 6 -9.85 -15.45 -17.03
N HIS A 7 -10.06 -14.82 -18.18
CA HIS A 7 -8.97 -14.28 -19.00
C HIS A 7 -8.79 -12.79 -18.72
N LEU A 8 -7.57 -12.40 -18.34
CA LEU A 8 -7.16 -11.03 -18.06
C LEU A 8 -6.28 -10.54 -19.21
N VAL A 9 -6.82 -9.70 -20.10
CA VAL A 9 -6.11 -9.24 -21.31
C VAL A 9 -5.76 -7.75 -21.17
N SER A 10 -4.46 -7.43 -21.19
CA SER A 10 -3.99 -6.05 -21.05
C SER A 10 -2.94 -5.69 -22.09
N ASP A 11 -2.95 -4.46 -22.59
CA ASP A 11 -1.89 -3.89 -23.41
C ASP A 11 -0.72 -3.31 -22.61
N SER A 12 -0.78 -3.40 -21.29
CA SER A 12 0.28 -3.01 -20.35
C SER A 12 0.63 -4.17 -19.41
N THR A 13 1.12 -3.89 -18.19
CA THR A 13 1.50 -4.91 -17.19
C THR A 13 0.33 -5.77 -16.71
N GLY A 14 -0.90 -5.26 -16.76
CA GLY A 14 -2.10 -5.95 -16.31
C GLY A 14 -2.38 -5.86 -14.80
N GLU A 15 -1.54 -5.18 -14.03
CA GLU A 15 -1.70 -5.02 -12.57
C GLU A 15 -3.08 -4.51 -12.17
N THR A 16 -3.63 -3.57 -12.95
CA THR A 16 -4.99 -3.04 -12.70
C THR A 16 -6.04 -4.13 -12.76
N LEU A 17 -5.97 -5.02 -13.77
CA LEU A 17 -6.91 -6.16 -13.89
C LEU A 17 -6.77 -7.11 -12.72
N GLU A 18 -5.54 -7.44 -12.32
CA GLU A 18 -5.29 -8.32 -11.17
C GLU A 18 -5.86 -7.74 -9.88
N MET A 19 -5.68 -6.43 -9.64
CA MET A 19 -6.23 -5.75 -8.46
C MET A 19 -7.76 -5.73 -8.47
N VAL A 20 -8.38 -5.41 -9.60
CA VAL A 20 -9.85 -5.43 -9.75
C VAL A 20 -10.39 -6.83 -9.49
N VAL A 21 -9.83 -7.85 -10.12
CA VAL A 21 -10.25 -9.24 -9.96
C VAL A 21 -10.07 -9.71 -8.51
N LYS A 22 -8.93 -9.39 -7.88
CA LYS A 22 -8.68 -9.72 -6.47
C LYS A 22 -9.74 -9.10 -5.56
N ALA A 23 -10.08 -7.83 -5.78
CA ALA A 23 -11.09 -7.12 -4.98
C ALA A 23 -12.49 -7.68 -5.19
N VAL A 24 -12.86 -8.02 -6.44
CA VAL A 24 -14.18 -8.56 -6.77
C VAL A 24 -14.32 -9.99 -6.26
N LEU A 25 -13.34 -10.86 -6.53
CA LEU A 25 -13.40 -12.27 -6.09
C LEU A 25 -13.44 -12.42 -4.56
N ALA A 26 -12.89 -11.47 -3.80
CA ALA A 26 -12.98 -11.46 -2.35
C ALA A 26 -14.43 -11.30 -1.81
N GLN A 27 -15.41 -10.97 -2.68
CA GLN A 27 -16.82 -10.88 -2.31
C GLN A 27 -17.60 -12.18 -2.53
N PHE A 28 -16.94 -13.21 -3.11
CA PHE A 28 -17.56 -14.50 -3.39
C PHE A 28 -16.95 -15.58 -2.51
N GLU A 29 -17.78 -16.42 -1.92
CA GLU A 29 -17.35 -17.56 -1.11
C GLU A 29 -17.26 -18.82 -2.01
N ASP A 30 -16.32 -19.72 -1.70
CA ASP A 30 -16.16 -21.05 -2.32
C ASP A 30 -16.07 -21.05 -3.86
N THR A 31 -15.39 -20.07 -4.45
CA THR A 31 -15.26 -19.94 -5.90
C THR A 31 -13.89 -20.42 -6.39
N GLU A 32 -13.86 -21.49 -7.18
CA GLU A 32 -12.63 -21.91 -7.89
C GLU A 32 -12.56 -21.21 -9.25
N VAL A 33 -11.51 -20.39 -9.44
CA VAL A 33 -11.28 -19.62 -10.68
C VAL A 33 -9.90 -19.91 -11.23
N ASP A 34 -9.86 -20.40 -12.49
CA ASP A 34 -8.64 -20.52 -13.28
C ASP A 34 -8.36 -19.21 -13.98
N ARG A 35 -7.28 -18.52 -13.58
CA ARG A 35 -6.90 -17.24 -14.16
C ARG A 35 -5.89 -17.43 -15.28
N HIS A 36 -6.20 -16.89 -16.45
CA HIS A 36 -5.32 -16.83 -17.61
C HIS A 36 -4.90 -15.39 -17.81
N PHE A 37 -3.60 -15.10 -17.66
CA PHE A 37 -3.08 -13.74 -17.68
C PHE A 37 -2.32 -13.43 -18.96
N TRP A 38 -2.75 -12.41 -19.69
CA TRP A 38 -2.25 -12.00 -21.00
C TRP A 38 -1.80 -10.54 -20.99
N PRO A 39 -0.62 -10.22 -20.48
CA PRO A 39 -0.08 -8.86 -20.48
C PRO A 39 0.52 -8.52 -21.84
N MET A 40 0.73 -7.21 -22.07
CA MET A 40 1.44 -6.67 -23.22
C MET A 40 0.83 -7.00 -24.59
N VAL A 41 -0.47 -7.18 -24.64
CA VAL A 41 -1.22 -7.46 -25.90
C VAL A 41 -1.40 -6.16 -26.69
N ARG A 42 -0.36 -5.75 -27.42
CA ARG A 42 -0.27 -4.45 -28.12
C ARG A 42 -0.46 -4.54 -29.62
N SER A 43 -0.61 -5.71 -30.16
CA SER A 43 -0.72 -5.90 -31.61
C SER A 43 -1.69 -7.04 -31.96
N ARG A 44 -2.19 -6.98 -33.19
CA ARG A 44 -3.00 -8.04 -33.78
C ARG A 44 -2.32 -9.42 -33.67
N GLN A 45 -1.03 -9.50 -33.99
CA GLN A 45 -0.29 -10.76 -33.89
C GLN A 45 -0.24 -11.32 -32.46
N HIS A 46 -0.15 -10.43 -31.45
CA HIS A 46 -0.21 -10.86 -30.06
C HIS A 46 -1.59 -11.43 -29.70
N LEU A 47 -2.64 -10.73 -30.12
CA LEU A 47 -4.00 -11.19 -29.92
C LEU A 47 -4.25 -12.55 -30.59
N ASP A 48 -3.81 -12.72 -31.84
CA ASP A 48 -3.97 -13.98 -32.60
C ASP A 48 -3.28 -15.18 -31.91
N ARG A 49 -2.29 -14.96 -31.06
CA ARG A 49 -1.63 -16.02 -30.27
C ARG A 49 -2.44 -16.46 -29.05
N ILE A 50 -3.19 -15.56 -28.42
CA ILE A 50 -3.95 -15.86 -27.20
C ILE A 50 -5.38 -16.33 -27.49
N VAL A 51 -5.93 -15.95 -28.64
CA VAL A 51 -7.28 -16.33 -29.07
C VAL A 51 -7.52 -17.85 -29.05
N PRO A 52 -6.62 -18.72 -29.50
CA PRO A 52 -6.80 -20.16 -29.40
C PRO A 52 -6.95 -20.65 -27.94
N GLU A 53 -6.21 -20.07 -27.01
CA GLU A 53 -6.29 -20.42 -25.58
C GLU A 53 -7.60 -19.95 -24.95
N ILE A 54 -8.10 -18.77 -25.34
CA ILE A 54 -9.43 -18.28 -24.91
C ILE A 54 -10.51 -19.23 -25.43
N SER A 55 -10.35 -19.72 -26.66
CA SER A 55 -11.29 -20.67 -27.26
C SER A 55 -11.25 -22.06 -26.61
N ALA A 56 -10.05 -22.52 -26.21
CA ALA A 56 -9.85 -23.80 -25.55
C ALA A 56 -10.38 -23.82 -24.10
N HIS A 57 -10.40 -22.67 -23.44
CA HIS A 57 -10.84 -22.51 -22.07
C HIS A 57 -11.93 -21.42 -21.99
N PRO A 58 -13.14 -21.69 -22.49
CA PRO A 58 -14.22 -20.69 -22.58
C PRO A 58 -14.56 -20.13 -21.18
N GLY A 59 -14.59 -18.79 -21.04
CA GLY A 59 -14.86 -18.14 -19.77
C GLY A 59 -15.08 -16.64 -19.89
N LEU A 60 -15.02 -15.93 -18.78
CA LEU A 60 -15.13 -14.48 -18.74
C LEU A 60 -13.81 -13.85 -19.22
N VAL A 61 -13.89 -12.91 -20.15
CA VAL A 61 -12.75 -12.10 -20.63
C VAL A 61 -12.87 -10.71 -20.05
N LEU A 62 -11.94 -10.33 -19.16
CA LEU A 62 -11.81 -8.98 -18.63
C LEU A 62 -10.60 -8.31 -19.29
N PHE A 63 -10.75 -7.10 -19.79
CA PHE A 63 -9.66 -6.47 -20.53
C PHE A 63 -9.47 -4.98 -20.26
N THR A 64 -8.21 -4.50 -20.50
CA THR A 64 -7.82 -3.10 -20.55
C THR A 64 -7.03 -2.85 -21.82
N LEU A 65 -7.70 -2.82 -22.96
CA LEU A 65 -7.13 -2.53 -24.26
C LEU A 65 -7.57 -1.12 -24.70
N VAL A 66 -6.60 -0.21 -24.88
CA VAL A 66 -6.89 1.16 -25.31
C VAL A 66 -6.76 1.34 -26.83
N ASN A 67 -6.12 0.40 -27.54
CA ASN A 67 -6.08 0.41 -29.00
C ASN A 67 -7.37 -0.16 -29.57
N GLU A 68 -8.13 0.65 -30.31
CA GLU A 68 -9.45 0.32 -30.84
C GLU A 68 -9.43 -0.92 -31.76
N GLU A 69 -8.43 -1.07 -32.63
CA GLU A 69 -8.33 -2.22 -33.55
C GLU A 69 -8.18 -3.54 -32.80
N THR A 70 -7.25 -3.57 -31.82
CA THR A 70 -6.99 -4.76 -31.00
C THR A 70 -8.20 -5.09 -30.12
N ARG A 71 -8.84 -4.08 -29.57
CA ARG A 71 -10.05 -4.19 -28.76
C ARG A 71 -11.22 -4.75 -29.56
N ALA A 72 -11.57 -4.10 -30.68
CA ALA A 72 -12.67 -4.54 -31.53
C ALA A 72 -12.53 -6.01 -31.97
N ARG A 73 -11.29 -6.42 -32.30
CA ARG A 73 -10.98 -7.80 -32.67
C ARG A 73 -11.19 -8.79 -31.52
N LEU A 74 -10.77 -8.42 -30.29
CA LEU A 74 -11.03 -9.26 -29.10
C LEU A 74 -12.52 -9.41 -28.84
N GLU A 75 -13.26 -8.30 -28.87
CA GLU A 75 -14.71 -8.27 -28.67
C GLU A 75 -15.47 -9.09 -29.74
N ASP A 76 -15.07 -8.97 -31.01
CA ASP A 76 -15.64 -9.74 -32.11
C ASP A 76 -15.40 -11.24 -31.92
N HIS A 77 -14.20 -11.62 -31.51
CA HIS A 77 -13.89 -13.01 -31.25
C HIS A 77 -14.71 -13.58 -30.07
N CYS A 78 -14.77 -12.85 -28.97
CA CYS A 78 -15.60 -13.25 -27.83
C CYS A 78 -17.09 -13.36 -28.21
N ARG A 79 -17.59 -12.43 -29.01
CA ARG A 79 -18.97 -12.47 -29.51
C ARG A 79 -19.24 -13.70 -30.37
N GLN A 80 -18.30 -14.08 -31.24
CA GLN A 80 -18.44 -15.30 -32.08
C GLN A 80 -18.49 -16.58 -31.24
N LEU A 81 -17.77 -16.59 -30.10
CA LEU A 81 -17.76 -17.72 -29.17
C LEU A 81 -18.89 -17.66 -28.13
N GLY A 82 -19.67 -16.59 -28.09
CA GLY A 82 -20.67 -16.37 -27.04
C GLY A 82 -20.09 -16.14 -25.65
N LEU A 83 -18.84 -15.64 -25.56
CA LEU A 83 -18.16 -15.37 -24.30
C LEU A 83 -18.41 -13.93 -23.84
N PRO A 84 -18.64 -13.71 -22.54
CA PRO A 84 -18.72 -12.37 -22.00
C PRO A 84 -17.35 -11.69 -22.04
N ALA A 85 -17.27 -10.49 -22.65
CA ALA A 85 -16.09 -9.63 -22.69
C ALA A 85 -16.43 -8.32 -22.00
N VAL A 86 -15.65 -7.98 -20.96
CA VAL A 86 -15.91 -6.82 -20.09
C VAL A 86 -14.71 -5.87 -20.09
N PRO A 87 -14.88 -4.65 -20.62
CA PRO A 87 -13.88 -3.60 -20.50
C PRO A 87 -13.84 -3.08 -19.06
N ALA A 88 -12.69 -3.20 -18.40
CA ALA A 88 -12.59 -2.90 -16.97
C ALA A 88 -12.60 -1.39 -16.63
N LEU A 89 -12.27 -0.52 -17.60
CA LEU A 89 -12.06 0.90 -17.36
C LEU A 89 -13.06 1.83 -18.05
N ASP A 90 -13.86 1.34 -18.99
CA ASP A 90 -14.69 2.18 -19.86
C ASP A 90 -15.65 3.09 -19.08
N ALA A 91 -16.43 2.53 -18.18
CA ALA A 91 -17.38 3.33 -17.40
C ALA A 91 -16.71 4.46 -16.60
N VAL A 92 -15.50 4.23 -16.12
CA VAL A 92 -14.72 5.26 -15.40
C VAL A 92 -14.14 6.27 -16.38
N THR A 93 -13.65 5.82 -17.53
CA THR A 93 -13.12 6.69 -18.60
C THR A 93 -14.21 7.62 -19.12
N GLU A 94 -15.36 7.10 -19.49
CA GLU A 94 -16.52 7.90 -19.96
C GLU A 94 -16.97 8.93 -18.93
N ALA A 95 -17.04 8.54 -17.65
CA ALA A 95 -17.41 9.47 -16.58
C ALA A 95 -16.40 10.60 -16.40
N LEU A 96 -15.09 10.29 -16.54
CA LEU A 96 -14.03 11.29 -16.46
C LEU A 96 -14.01 12.21 -17.67
N GLU A 97 -14.19 11.69 -18.87
CA GLU A 97 -14.31 12.47 -20.12
C GLU A 97 -15.46 13.49 -20.03
N ALA A 98 -16.61 13.05 -19.54
CA ALA A 98 -17.76 13.91 -19.34
C ALA A 98 -17.50 15.03 -18.31
N GLN A 99 -16.76 14.77 -17.25
CA GLN A 99 -16.43 15.76 -16.21
C GLN A 99 -15.30 16.70 -16.61
N LEU A 100 -14.30 16.20 -17.33
CA LEU A 100 -13.11 16.96 -17.74
C LEU A 100 -13.32 17.72 -19.06
N GLY A 101 -14.33 17.33 -19.87
CA GLY A 101 -14.53 17.88 -21.20
C GLY A 101 -13.39 17.55 -22.19
N GLN A 102 -12.70 16.43 -21.96
CA GLN A 102 -11.55 15.98 -22.75
C GLN A 102 -11.70 14.49 -23.06
N GLU A 103 -11.27 14.10 -24.26
CA GLU A 103 -11.22 12.69 -24.66
C GLU A 103 -9.94 12.01 -24.15
N ALA A 104 -10.04 10.73 -23.80
CA ALA A 104 -8.89 9.94 -23.39
C ALA A 104 -7.96 9.65 -24.57
N HIS A 105 -6.65 9.76 -24.37
CA HIS A 105 -5.66 9.66 -25.45
C HIS A 105 -5.37 8.23 -25.95
N GLY A 106 -5.93 7.21 -25.36
CA GLY A 106 -5.80 5.81 -25.81
C GLY A 106 -4.35 5.29 -25.93
N ARG A 107 -3.43 5.72 -25.04
CA ARG A 107 -2.02 5.32 -25.09
C ARG A 107 -1.70 4.30 -24.00
N PRO A 108 -1.32 3.04 -24.38
CA PRO A 108 -0.98 1.98 -23.44
C PRO A 108 0.20 2.34 -22.53
N GLY A 109 0.14 1.95 -21.26
CA GLY A 109 1.26 2.05 -20.31
C GLY A 109 1.65 3.46 -19.87
N ARG A 110 0.86 4.48 -20.17
CA ARG A 110 1.13 5.87 -19.77
C ARG A 110 1.23 6.05 -18.25
N GLN A 111 0.55 5.21 -17.49
CA GLN A 111 0.63 5.16 -16.03
C GLN A 111 1.99 4.73 -15.48
N HIS A 112 2.88 4.18 -16.33
CA HIS A 112 4.23 3.71 -15.97
C HIS A 112 5.33 4.64 -16.52
N LEU A 113 4.99 5.88 -16.85
CA LEU A 113 6.01 6.85 -17.23
C LEU A 113 6.94 7.13 -16.04
N MET A 114 8.23 7.25 -16.32
CA MET A 114 9.23 7.71 -15.35
C MET A 114 9.09 9.23 -15.13
N ASP A 115 8.02 9.58 -14.43
CA ASP A 115 7.72 10.95 -14.02
C ASP A 115 8.29 11.26 -12.62
N GLU A 116 8.05 12.46 -12.13
CA GLU A 116 8.46 12.86 -10.78
C GLU A 116 7.91 11.95 -9.69
N ALA A 117 6.69 11.42 -9.87
CA ALA A 117 6.08 10.49 -8.92
C ALA A 117 6.81 9.14 -8.90
N TYR A 118 7.30 8.68 -10.06
CA TYR A 118 8.16 7.49 -10.14
C TYR A 118 9.46 7.69 -9.36
N PHE A 119 10.18 8.82 -9.60
CA PHE A 119 11.44 9.07 -8.91
C PHE A 119 11.26 9.26 -7.41
N ARG A 120 10.18 9.91 -6.97
CA ARG A 120 9.83 9.99 -5.54
C ARG A 120 9.62 8.61 -4.91
N ARG A 121 8.97 7.67 -5.61
CA ARG A 121 8.82 6.30 -5.10
C ARG A 121 10.15 5.58 -4.99
N VAL A 122 11.01 5.69 -6.00
CA VAL A 122 12.35 5.08 -5.97
C VAL A 122 13.17 5.64 -4.81
N ASP A 123 13.16 6.95 -4.60
CA ASP A 123 13.86 7.63 -3.51
C ASP A 123 13.31 7.19 -2.13
N ALA A 124 11.99 7.12 -1.99
CA ALA A 124 11.35 6.62 -0.77
C ALA A 124 11.70 5.15 -0.46
N ILE A 125 11.78 4.30 -1.48
CA ILE A 125 12.19 2.89 -1.32
C ILE A 125 13.64 2.80 -0.86
N HIS A 126 14.57 3.54 -1.50
CA HIS A 126 15.98 3.58 -1.10
C HIS A 126 16.14 4.08 0.33
N TYR A 127 15.45 5.18 0.66
CA TYR A 127 15.45 5.72 2.01
C TYR A 127 14.99 4.66 3.02
N THR A 128 13.84 4.04 2.77
CA THR A 128 13.23 3.08 3.71
C THR A 128 14.08 1.84 3.93
N ILE A 129 14.76 1.32 2.89
CA ILE A 129 15.68 0.19 3.03
C ILE A 129 16.88 0.57 3.90
N ALA A 130 17.40 1.79 3.75
CA ALA A 130 18.54 2.28 4.51
C ALA A 130 18.20 2.61 5.99
N HIS A 131 16.91 2.76 6.32
CA HIS A 131 16.43 3.18 7.65
C HIS A 131 15.50 2.14 8.31
N ASP A 132 15.75 0.86 8.05
CA ASP A 132 15.03 -0.26 8.67
C ASP A 132 15.65 -0.63 10.04
N ASP A 133 14.81 -1.09 10.96
CA ASP A 133 15.20 -1.58 12.31
C ASP A 133 16.10 -0.62 13.12
N GLY A 134 15.89 0.68 13.01
CA GLY A 134 16.58 1.70 13.80
C GLY A 134 17.92 2.18 13.24
N VAL A 135 18.29 1.70 12.04
CA VAL A 135 19.50 2.15 11.33
C VAL A 135 19.32 3.58 10.79
N GLY A 136 20.42 4.31 10.58
CA GLY A 136 20.43 5.63 9.94
C GLY A 136 19.70 6.72 10.73
N HIS A 137 19.71 6.64 12.07
CA HIS A 137 18.96 7.55 12.95
C HIS A 137 19.38 9.02 12.82
N GLU A 138 20.55 9.33 12.32
CA GLU A 138 21.04 10.67 12.01
C GLU A 138 20.25 11.38 10.91
N ASN A 139 19.61 10.63 10.03
CA ASN A 139 18.84 11.15 8.89
C ASN A 139 17.31 10.97 9.03
N TRP A 140 16.81 10.55 10.19
CA TRP A 140 15.36 10.34 10.38
C TRP A 140 14.53 11.61 10.20
N GLU A 141 15.12 12.79 10.33
CA GLU A 141 14.44 14.07 10.10
C GLU A 141 13.99 14.25 8.62
N GLU A 142 14.54 13.45 7.70
CA GLU A 142 14.16 13.43 6.27
C GLU A 142 12.97 12.50 5.98
N ALA A 143 12.52 11.71 6.97
CA ALA A 143 11.38 10.84 6.81
C ALA A 143 10.07 11.62 6.78
N ASP A 144 9.07 11.08 6.11
CA ASP A 144 7.67 11.50 6.27
C ASP A 144 7.05 10.84 7.52
N ILE A 145 7.37 9.57 7.75
CA ILE A 145 6.83 8.75 8.82
C ILE A 145 7.95 7.94 9.50
N VAL A 146 7.89 7.84 10.83
CA VAL A 146 8.71 6.92 11.62
C VAL A 146 7.78 5.96 12.35
N LEU A 147 7.87 4.66 12.06
CA LEU A 147 7.08 3.62 12.71
C LEU A 147 7.84 3.06 13.92
N ALA A 148 7.31 3.25 15.12
CA ALA A 148 7.88 2.71 16.36
C ALA A 148 7.02 1.56 16.89
N GLY A 149 7.63 0.47 17.37
CA GLY A 149 6.86 -0.64 17.93
C GLY A 149 7.70 -1.84 18.31
N VAL A 150 7.14 -2.72 19.14
CA VAL A 150 7.83 -3.95 19.53
C VAL A 150 8.04 -4.87 18.32
N SER A 151 8.94 -5.85 18.46
CA SER A 151 9.20 -6.82 17.38
C SER A 151 7.90 -7.54 16.95
N ARG A 152 7.72 -7.71 15.63
CA ARG A 152 6.55 -8.37 14.99
C ARG A 152 5.24 -7.59 15.01
N THR A 153 5.27 -6.27 15.08
CA THR A 153 4.12 -5.38 14.85
C THR A 153 4.01 -4.88 13.40
N SER A 154 4.54 -5.64 12.44
CA SER A 154 4.48 -5.35 11.00
C SER A 154 5.13 -4.02 10.57
N LYS A 155 6.11 -3.49 11.33
CA LYS A 155 6.82 -2.25 10.97
C LYS A 155 7.43 -2.31 9.57
N THR A 156 8.41 -3.18 9.36
CA THR A 156 9.14 -3.32 8.09
C THR A 156 8.22 -3.52 6.88
N PRO A 157 7.26 -4.47 6.85
CA PRO A 157 6.38 -4.60 5.69
C PRO A 157 5.47 -3.37 5.48
N THR A 158 5.04 -2.70 6.54
CA THR A 158 4.27 -1.44 6.43
C THR A 158 5.14 -0.30 5.87
N SER A 159 6.41 -0.19 6.32
CA SER A 159 7.36 0.80 5.80
C SER A 159 7.60 0.62 4.31
N ILE A 160 7.81 -0.62 3.86
CA ILE A 160 7.99 -0.94 2.43
C ILE A 160 6.73 -0.59 1.63
N TYR A 161 5.54 -0.89 2.18
CA TYR A 161 4.28 -0.56 1.51
C TYR A 161 4.09 0.97 1.37
N LEU A 162 4.42 1.73 2.41
CA LEU A 162 4.39 3.20 2.41
C LEU A 162 5.41 3.77 1.40
N ALA A 163 6.61 3.21 1.34
CA ALA A 163 7.64 3.61 0.37
C ALA A 163 7.19 3.41 -1.08
N ASN A 164 6.50 2.31 -1.40
CA ASN A 164 5.88 2.09 -2.70
C ASN A 164 4.78 3.11 -3.05
N ARG A 165 4.27 3.85 -2.06
CA ARG A 165 3.36 4.98 -2.22
C ARG A 165 4.08 6.34 -2.25
N GLY A 166 5.43 6.35 -2.18
CA GLY A 166 6.28 7.54 -2.25
C GLY A 166 6.53 8.22 -0.90
N TYR A 167 6.23 7.55 0.23
CA TYR A 167 6.50 8.07 1.58
C TYR A 167 7.81 7.52 2.11
N LYS A 168 8.78 8.38 2.39
CA LYS A 168 10.03 8.04 3.10
C LYS A 168 9.68 7.58 4.51
N THR A 169 9.93 6.31 4.81
CA THR A 169 9.52 5.72 6.08
C THR A 169 10.70 5.05 6.77
N ALA A 170 11.03 5.51 7.97
CA ALA A 170 11.93 4.81 8.86
C ALA A 170 11.14 3.94 9.86
N ASN A 171 11.76 2.92 10.43
CA ASN A 171 11.15 2.20 11.54
C ASN A 171 12.15 1.81 12.61
N ILE A 172 11.68 1.72 13.85
CA ILE A 172 12.50 1.41 15.00
C ILE A 172 11.83 0.37 15.90
N PRO A 173 12.56 -0.67 16.30
CA PRO A 173 12.10 -1.60 17.32
C PRO A 173 12.16 -0.93 18.72
N ILE A 174 11.07 -1.08 19.49
CA ILE A 174 11.05 -0.71 20.90
C ILE A 174 11.39 -1.95 21.72
N VAL A 175 12.47 -1.84 22.49
CA VAL A 175 13.01 -2.90 23.34
C VAL A 175 13.20 -2.35 24.76
N ILE A 176 12.74 -3.10 25.77
CA ILE A 176 12.80 -2.63 27.17
C ILE A 176 14.24 -2.39 27.62
N GLU A 177 15.13 -3.32 27.29
CA GLU A 177 16.53 -3.31 27.72
C GLU A 177 17.41 -2.35 26.90
N SER A 178 16.90 -1.81 25.78
CA SER A 178 17.64 -0.90 24.90
C SER A 178 16.74 0.27 24.51
N PRO A 179 16.79 1.37 25.24
CA PRO A 179 15.98 2.54 24.93
C PRO A 179 16.34 3.07 23.54
N PRO A 180 15.36 3.58 22.77
CA PRO A 180 15.62 4.16 21.47
C PRO A 180 16.56 5.38 21.57
N PRO A 181 17.29 5.69 20.50
CA PRO A 181 18.18 6.87 20.47
C PRO A 181 17.42 8.17 20.78
N ASP A 182 18.08 9.10 21.47
CA ASP A 182 17.54 10.44 21.79
C ASP A 182 17.03 11.19 20.55
N ALA A 183 17.58 10.90 19.38
CA ALA A 183 17.16 11.47 18.11
C ALA A 183 15.66 11.27 17.86
N LEU A 184 15.09 10.10 18.25
CA LEU A 184 13.68 9.79 18.08
C LEU A 184 12.75 10.82 18.75
N TYR A 185 13.13 11.27 19.94
CA TYR A 185 12.35 12.22 20.75
C TYR A 185 12.50 13.68 20.29
N LYS A 186 13.47 13.96 19.43
CA LYS A 186 13.78 15.31 18.95
C LYS A 186 13.22 15.58 17.55
N LEU A 187 12.67 14.56 16.90
CA LEU A 187 12.10 14.67 15.55
C LEU A 187 10.96 15.69 15.49
N ARG A 188 11.00 16.55 14.47
CA ARG A 188 9.99 17.60 14.24
C ARG A 188 9.23 17.43 12.95
N ASN A 189 9.93 17.07 11.87
CA ASN A 189 9.32 16.93 10.55
C ASN A 189 8.54 15.60 10.41
N PRO A 190 9.09 14.42 10.71
CA PRO A 190 8.37 13.19 10.53
C PRO A 190 7.24 13.01 11.54
N LEU A 191 6.19 12.32 11.12
CA LEU A 191 5.17 11.83 12.02
C LEU A 191 5.63 10.51 12.65
N VAL A 192 5.91 10.50 13.94
CA VAL A 192 6.18 9.27 14.67
C VAL A 192 4.86 8.59 15.02
N ILE A 193 4.72 7.31 14.64
CA ILE A 193 3.52 6.51 14.87
C ILE A 193 3.87 5.26 15.65
N GLY A 194 3.22 5.02 16.79
CA GLY A 194 3.34 3.80 17.55
C GLY A 194 2.50 2.68 16.92
N LEU A 195 3.11 1.53 16.64
CA LEU A 195 2.39 0.31 16.26
C LEU A 195 2.28 -0.62 17.47
N THR A 196 1.05 -1.02 17.80
CA THR A 196 0.75 -1.94 18.89
C THR A 196 -0.10 -3.10 18.42
N THR A 197 -0.09 -4.19 19.20
CA THR A 197 -0.96 -5.35 18.96
C THR A 197 -1.37 -5.96 20.29
N ALA A 198 -2.40 -6.84 20.28
CA ALA A 198 -2.78 -7.63 21.45
C ALA A 198 -1.62 -8.57 21.84
N PRO A 199 -1.22 -8.64 23.13
CA PRO A 199 -0.12 -9.48 23.58
C PRO A 199 -0.27 -10.95 23.19
N ASP A 200 -1.46 -11.54 23.37
CA ASP A 200 -1.71 -12.95 23.04
C ASP A 200 -1.52 -13.23 21.54
N ARG A 201 -1.92 -12.28 20.68
CA ARG A 201 -1.67 -12.38 19.23
C ARG A 201 -0.18 -12.29 18.92
N LEU A 202 0.56 -11.42 19.60
CA LEU A 202 1.98 -11.24 19.41
C LEU A 202 2.77 -12.49 19.80
N VAL A 203 2.42 -13.13 20.90
CA VAL A 203 2.98 -14.42 21.33
C VAL A 203 2.81 -15.48 20.24
N GLN A 204 1.60 -15.61 19.67
CA GLN A 204 1.33 -16.56 18.59
C GLN A 204 2.21 -16.27 17.36
N ILE A 205 2.32 -15.00 16.94
CA ILE A 205 3.14 -14.60 15.79
C ILE A 205 4.62 -14.93 16.04
N ARG A 206 5.12 -14.64 17.25
CA ARG A 206 6.52 -14.93 17.60
C ARG A 206 6.81 -16.42 17.68
N ARG A 207 5.91 -17.23 18.27
CA ARG A 207 6.01 -18.70 18.26
C ARG A 207 6.05 -19.26 16.84
N ASN A 208 5.15 -18.82 15.97
CA ASN A 208 5.14 -19.24 14.56
C ASN A 208 6.45 -18.88 13.84
N ARG A 209 7.04 -17.73 14.17
CA ARG A 209 8.33 -17.32 13.61
C ARG A 209 9.47 -18.22 14.07
N LEU A 210 9.56 -18.58 15.35
CA LEU A 210 10.55 -19.51 15.88
C LEU A 210 10.41 -20.87 15.21
N LEU A 211 9.18 -21.39 15.08
CA LEU A 211 8.92 -22.64 14.36
C LEU A 211 9.40 -22.58 12.91
N SER A 212 9.18 -21.47 12.21
CA SER A 212 9.63 -21.29 10.82
C SER A 212 11.15 -21.24 10.67
N LEU A 213 11.86 -20.89 11.74
CA LEU A 213 13.33 -20.83 11.80
C LEU A 213 13.94 -22.11 12.39
N HIS A 214 13.13 -23.09 12.77
CA HIS A 214 13.54 -24.31 13.48
C HIS A 214 14.24 -24.02 14.83
N GLU A 215 13.84 -22.91 15.48
CA GLU A 215 14.34 -22.51 16.78
C GLU A 215 13.41 -22.96 17.91
N ASP A 216 13.94 -23.04 19.14
CA ASP A 216 13.15 -23.42 20.32
C ASP A 216 12.07 -22.35 20.62
N THR A 217 10.82 -22.79 20.76
CA THR A 217 9.69 -21.92 21.10
C THR A 217 9.62 -21.57 22.60
N GLY A 218 10.41 -22.21 23.44
CA GLY A 218 10.54 -21.96 24.89
C GLY A 218 11.41 -20.75 25.25
N THR A 219 11.83 -19.94 24.27
CA THR A 219 12.67 -18.78 24.52
C THR A 219 11.89 -17.61 25.14
N SER A 220 12.59 -16.73 25.85
CA SER A 220 12.04 -15.51 26.43
C SER A 220 11.39 -14.57 25.40
N TYR A 221 11.71 -14.74 24.11
CA TYR A 221 11.17 -13.98 22.99
C TYR A 221 9.64 -14.17 22.79
N ALA A 222 9.12 -15.37 23.09
CA ALA A 222 7.69 -15.70 22.96
C ALA A 222 7.03 -15.98 24.32
N ASP A 223 7.66 -15.56 25.43
CA ASP A 223 7.09 -15.64 26.77
C ASP A 223 5.94 -14.67 26.94
N ASP A 224 4.83 -15.15 27.51
CA ASP A 224 3.58 -14.39 27.62
C ASP A 224 3.71 -13.16 28.53
N GLU A 225 4.41 -13.27 29.65
CA GLU A 225 4.56 -12.19 30.63
C GLU A 225 5.48 -11.10 30.07
N ARG A 226 6.61 -11.51 29.52
CA ARG A 226 7.56 -10.60 28.86
C ARG A 226 6.94 -9.85 27.71
N VAL A 227 6.18 -10.52 26.85
CA VAL A 227 5.48 -9.88 25.72
C VAL A 227 4.46 -8.84 26.22
N ARG A 228 3.73 -9.14 27.30
CA ARG A 228 2.80 -8.16 27.91
C ARG A 228 3.54 -6.92 28.43
N ASP A 229 4.67 -7.12 29.08
CA ASP A 229 5.49 -6.01 29.58
C ASP A 229 6.07 -5.17 28.47
N GLU A 230 6.56 -5.79 27.38
CA GLU A 230 7.06 -5.07 26.19
C GLU A 230 5.94 -4.20 25.57
N VAL A 231 4.74 -4.77 25.36
CA VAL A 231 3.62 -4.02 24.78
C VAL A 231 3.17 -2.88 25.71
N LYS A 232 3.13 -3.12 27.02
CA LYS A 232 2.78 -2.10 28.02
C LYS A 232 3.81 -0.96 28.05
N PHE A 233 5.10 -1.30 28.01
CA PHE A 233 6.19 -0.35 27.96
C PHE A 233 6.10 0.54 26.70
N ALA A 234 5.94 -0.08 25.52
CA ALA A 234 5.83 0.64 24.25
C ALA A 234 4.60 1.59 24.25
N ARG A 235 3.44 1.11 24.69
CA ARG A 235 2.22 1.94 24.78
C ARG A 235 2.39 3.14 25.71
N ARG A 236 3.07 2.94 26.85
CA ARG A 236 3.37 4.04 27.76
C ARG A 236 4.29 5.07 27.09
N MET A 237 5.36 4.62 26.44
CA MET A 237 6.27 5.50 25.70
C MET A 237 5.52 6.32 24.64
N PHE A 238 4.61 5.71 23.88
CA PHE A 238 3.82 6.43 22.87
C PHE A 238 2.94 7.50 23.51
N ALA A 239 2.27 7.17 24.62
CA ALA A 239 1.41 8.10 25.35
C ALA A 239 2.23 9.27 25.96
N ASP A 240 3.36 8.99 26.58
CA ASP A 240 4.24 9.98 27.21
C ASP A 240 4.78 10.99 26.18
N ASN A 241 4.93 10.58 24.91
CA ASN A 241 5.41 11.43 23.82
C ASN A 241 4.30 11.98 22.92
N GLY A 242 3.03 11.67 23.19
CA GLY A 242 1.90 12.13 22.39
C GLY A 242 1.87 11.55 20.95
N TRP A 243 2.55 10.42 20.73
CA TRP A 243 2.57 9.79 19.41
C TRP A 243 1.24 9.06 19.14
N PRO A 244 0.62 9.26 17.97
CA PRO A 244 -0.57 8.50 17.59
C PRO A 244 -0.25 7.00 17.52
N VAL A 245 -1.24 6.18 17.87
CA VAL A 245 -1.08 4.73 17.94
C VAL A 245 -2.02 4.04 16.96
N ILE A 246 -1.49 3.08 16.21
CA ILE A 246 -2.27 2.18 15.36
C ILE A 246 -2.21 0.77 15.97
N ASP A 247 -3.38 0.21 16.30
CA ASP A 247 -3.50 -1.19 16.70
C ASP A 247 -3.58 -2.07 15.46
N VAL A 248 -2.58 -2.94 15.28
CA VAL A 248 -2.45 -3.83 14.11
C VAL A 248 -2.97 -5.25 14.37
N THR A 249 -3.63 -5.52 15.50
CA THR A 249 -4.07 -6.87 15.92
C THR A 249 -4.85 -7.61 14.83
N ARG A 250 -5.74 -6.90 14.14
CA ARG A 250 -6.63 -7.44 13.09
C ARG A 250 -6.56 -6.64 11.80
N ARG A 251 -5.46 -5.93 11.56
CA ARG A 251 -5.28 -5.12 10.36
C ARG A 251 -4.29 -5.76 9.40
N SER A 252 -4.57 -5.63 8.13
CA SER A 252 -3.60 -5.89 7.07
C SER A 252 -2.51 -4.81 7.04
N ILE A 253 -1.45 -5.06 6.28
CA ILE A 253 -0.37 -4.09 6.03
C ILE A 253 -0.95 -2.87 5.32
N GLU A 254 -1.82 -3.08 4.35
CA GLU A 254 -2.49 -2.05 3.54
C GLU A 254 -3.38 -1.14 4.42
N GLU A 255 -4.18 -1.73 5.30
CA GLU A 255 -5.03 -0.98 6.24
C GLU A 255 -4.21 -0.18 7.25
N THR A 256 -3.09 -0.75 7.71
CA THR A 256 -2.16 -0.07 8.61
C THR A 256 -1.51 1.11 7.91
N ALA A 257 -1.04 0.94 6.68
CA ALA A 257 -0.46 2.00 5.87
C ALA A 257 -1.49 3.10 5.54
N ALA A 258 -2.73 2.73 5.19
CA ALA A 258 -3.81 3.69 4.95
C ALA A 258 -4.12 4.53 6.20
N ALA A 259 -4.11 3.89 7.39
CA ALA A 259 -4.27 4.60 8.66
C ALA A 259 -3.09 5.57 8.92
N ALA A 260 -1.85 5.17 8.62
CA ALA A 260 -0.68 6.02 8.76
C ALA A 260 -0.73 7.25 7.82
N ILE A 261 -1.08 7.06 6.55
CA ILE A 261 -1.26 8.15 5.57
C ILE A 261 -2.35 9.13 6.03
N ARG A 262 -3.47 8.62 6.55
CA ARG A 262 -4.54 9.46 7.09
C ARG A 262 -4.04 10.32 8.27
N LEU A 263 -3.29 9.75 9.20
CA LEU A 263 -2.72 10.49 10.33
C LEU A 263 -1.74 11.58 9.87
N LEU A 264 -0.91 11.28 8.87
CA LEU A 264 -0.01 12.26 8.26
C LEU A 264 -0.78 13.42 7.64
N GLY A 265 -1.85 13.15 6.89
CA GLY A 265 -2.72 14.16 6.31
C GLY A 265 -3.42 15.03 7.37
N GLN A 266 -3.90 14.43 8.46
CA GLN A 266 -4.50 15.17 9.57
C GLN A 266 -3.49 16.12 10.23
N ARG A 267 -2.26 15.66 10.46
CA ARG A 267 -1.19 16.52 10.98
C ARG A 267 -0.88 17.69 10.06
N ALA A 268 -0.81 17.46 8.75
CA ALA A 268 -0.55 18.51 7.77
C ALA A 268 -1.63 19.59 7.79
N LEU A 269 -2.91 19.22 7.91
CA LEU A 269 -4.02 20.14 8.05
C LEU A 269 -3.92 20.97 9.34
N GLN A 270 -3.64 20.34 10.49
CA GLN A 270 -3.47 21.03 11.76
C GLN A 270 -2.30 22.03 11.73
N LEU A 271 -1.17 21.66 11.11
CA LEU A 271 -0.04 22.57 10.94
C LEU A 271 -0.39 23.74 10.02
N GLY A 272 -1.14 23.50 8.95
CA GLY A 272 -1.64 24.55 8.05
C GLY A 272 -2.59 25.53 8.74
N GLU A 273 -3.51 25.05 9.57
CA GLU A 273 -4.39 25.87 10.39
C GLU A 273 -3.61 26.71 11.43
N HIS A 274 -2.62 26.11 12.11
CA HIS A 274 -1.75 26.85 13.03
C HIS A 274 -0.95 27.96 12.33
N LEU A 275 -0.37 27.67 11.17
CA LEU A 275 0.34 28.67 10.37
C LEU A 275 -0.58 29.84 9.99
N ARG A 276 -1.83 29.54 9.59
CA ARG A 276 -2.82 30.56 9.23
C ARG A 276 -3.17 31.46 10.41
N VAL A 277 -3.39 30.86 11.60
CA VAL A 277 -3.68 31.63 12.83
C VAL A 277 -2.47 32.48 13.25
N VAL A 278 -1.25 31.94 13.15
CA VAL A 278 -0.04 32.71 13.48
C VAL A 278 0.15 33.88 12.52
N VAL A 279 -0.06 33.68 11.23
CA VAL A 279 0.01 34.77 10.23
C VAL A 279 -1.06 35.83 10.49
N GLU A 280 -2.30 35.45 10.79
CA GLU A 280 -3.36 36.38 11.15
C GLU A 280 -3.03 37.19 12.41
N LEU A 281 -2.47 36.55 13.45
CA LEU A 281 -2.03 37.23 14.67
C LEU A 281 -0.90 38.23 14.40
N LEU A 282 0.09 37.86 13.59
CA LEU A 282 1.20 38.73 13.21
C LEU A 282 0.72 39.95 12.42
N LEU A 283 -0.20 39.76 11.49
CA LEU A 283 -0.79 40.87 10.72
C LEU A 283 -1.62 41.86 11.61
N VAL A 284 -2.30 41.30 12.63
CA VAL A 284 -3.05 42.13 13.60
C VAL A 284 -2.07 42.91 14.50
N GLU A 285 -0.93 42.31 14.92
CA GLU A 285 0.08 43.03 15.70
C GLU A 285 0.78 44.14 14.89
N GLU A 286 1.05 43.89 13.62
CA GLU A 286 1.68 44.86 12.72
C GLU A 286 0.72 46.04 12.44
N ALA A 287 -0.58 45.76 12.24
CA ALA A 287 -1.62 46.78 12.08
C ALA A 287 -1.87 47.63 13.35
N ARG A 288 -1.50 47.14 14.54
CA ARG A 288 -1.58 47.92 15.82
C ARG A 288 -0.35 48.81 16.07
N ARG A 289 0.75 48.59 15.31
CA ARG A 289 1.99 49.39 15.43
C ARG A 289 2.06 50.54 14.41
N LEU A 290 1.16 50.59 13.43
CA LEU A 290 0.93 51.68 12.50
C LEU A 290 -0.21 52.57 13.00
#